data_24da246211ae5ded9c18edd668278ef4
#
_entry.id   24da246211ae5ded9c18edd668278ef4
#
_cell.length_a   1.000
_cell.length_b   1.000
_cell.length_c   1.000
_cell.angle_alpha   90.00
_cell.angle_beta   90.00
_cell.angle_gamma   90.00
#
_symmetry.space_group_name_H-M   'P 1'
#
loop_
_entity.id
_entity.type
_entity.pdbx_description
1 polymer ?
#
loop_
_entity_poly.entity_id
_entity_poly.type
_entity_poly.pdbx_seq_one_letter_code
_entity_poly.pdbx_strand_id
1 'polypeptide(L)'
;MSSSKDRQKRSLEQAPGEVKASGAEGRALMRSAGLVSMFTMLSRILGLVRDVVFARLVGLGPYADAFHAAFRIPNLLRDLFAEGALSAAFVPTYTKARAESAERGFELASRALSLLAVILSGLCLLGFLFATPLVGFLAAGFAETPGKLELTVRLTRIMLPFLPLVSFAAVAMGVLNAHGRFDIPALAPSMFNLVAIVWGAVLWALNYGPERVVFGWAVATLAGGLAQFLVQVPALWREGWRFRPRWAPWDPGILAIAKLMAPATVGLAAVQVNIFISTRFASHDESAVAALQYAFRILYLPIGLFGVSVGTVATVGLARRAAAGDTAGLKGTLQHSLCNLAFLTVPATLGLLLLPVPIVRLLFERGRFRPEDTAMTALALLLYGIGLPAYAGVKVLAPAFYAMGSPRIPFLASVSAVAANLVTILALHSQLGFRAIPLGTSVGSLLNAVILLLALKARLGGIGDRSTLRSLAKTAAAALLMAPIVVLSAHGLEAWVGVRGLYAQLVTGLGPVLAGGLVYASAALALGSPEARALAGSVLRRWP
;
A
#
# COMPACT_ATOMS: atom_id res chain seq x y z
N MET A 1 -36.58 -53.86 5.40
CA MET A 1 -36.45 -52.41 5.66
C MET A 1 -35.53 -52.12 6.88
N SER A 2 -34.35 -52.73 6.96
CA SER A 2 -33.41 -52.58 8.08
C SER A 2 -32.01 -52.11 7.70
N SER A 3 -31.72 -51.89 6.40
CA SER A 3 -30.36 -51.63 5.90
C SER A 3 -29.99 -50.15 5.67
N SER A 4 -30.95 -49.19 5.75
CA SER A 4 -30.65 -47.78 5.47
C SER A 4 -30.32 -46.94 6.73
N LYS A 5 -30.77 -47.36 7.89
CA LYS A 5 -30.50 -46.68 9.19
C LYS A 5 -29.10 -46.94 9.74
N ASP A 6 -28.51 -48.10 9.40
CA ASP A 6 -27.15 -48.45 9.85
C ASP A 6 -26.06 -47.76 8.99
N ARG A 7 -26.33 -47.42 7.77
CA ARG A 7 -25.41 -46.61 6.95
C ARG A 7 -25.35 -45.15 7.38
N GLN A 8 -26.45 -44.60 7.89
CA GLN A 8 -26.52 -43.21 8.34
C GLN A 8 -25.87 -43.01 9.72
N LYS A 9 -25.81 -44.07 10.57
CA LYS A 9 -25.06 -44.02 11.83
C LYS A 9 -23.56 -44.10 11.66
N ARG A 10 -23.06 -44.82 10.65
CA ARG A 10 -21.60 -44.91 10.35
C ARG A 10 -21.00 -43.65 9.70
N SER A 11 -21.81 -42.75 9.15
CA SER A 11 -21.34 -41.46 8.61
C SER A 11 -21.21 -40.37 9.70
N LEU A 12 -21.63 -40.63 10.94
CA LEU A 12 -21.52 -39.68 12.05
C LEU A 12 -20.37 -40.00 13.02
N GLU A 13 -19.73 -41.17 12.87
CA GLU A 13 -18.47 -41.48 13.54
C GLU A 13 -17.26 -41.08 12.63
N GLN A 14 -17.15 -39.78 12.33
CA GLN A 14 -15.88 -39.25 11.82
C GLN A 14 -14.81 -39.47 12.87
N ALA A 15 -13.76 -40.20 12.50
CA ALA A 15 -12.70 -40.63 13.39
C ALA A 15 -12.08 -39.46 14.15
N PRO A 16 -11.74 -39.60 15.45
CA PRO A 16 -11.11 -38.54 16.25
C PRO A 16 -9.81 -37.96 15.66
N GLY A 17 -9.23 -38.62 14.64
CA GLY A 17 -8.04 -38.16 13.91
C GLY A 17 -8.31 -37.04 12.93
N GLU A 18 -9.46 -37.01 12.21
CA GLU A 18 -9.75 -35.98 11.21
C GLU A 18 -10.08 -34.62 11.84
N VAL A 19 -10.75 -34.59 12.97
CA VAL A 19 -11.04 -33.35 13.73
C VAL A 19 -9.75 -32.77 14.33
N LYS A 20 -8.81 -33.61 14.77
CA LYS A 20 -7.50 -33.17 15.26
C LYS A 20 -6.60 -32.65 14.13
N ALA A 21 -6.64 -33.25 12.93
CA ALA A 21 -5.90 -32.78 11.76
C ALA A 21 -6.41 -31.40 11.29
N SER A 22 -7.72 -31.18 11.21
CA SER A 22 -8.30 -29.88 10.85
C SER A 22 -7.95 -28.77 11.86
N GLY A 23 -7.89 -29.10 13.14
CA GLY A 23 -7.50 -28.15 14.20
C GLY A 23 -5.99 -27.84 14.23
N ALA A 24 -5.12 -28.76 13.77
CA ALA A 24 -3.69 -28.53 13.66
C ALA A 24 -3.37 -27.70 12.40
N GLU A 25 -4.00 -28.00 11.28
CA GLU A 25 -3.89 -27.20 10.04
C GLU A 25 -4.42 -25.79 10.23
N GLY A 26 -5.55 -25.62 10.91
CA GLY A 26 -6.10 -24.30 11.23
C GLY A 26 -5.16 -23.47 12.12
N ARG A 27 -4.50 -24.10 13.13
CA ARG A 27 -3.50 -23.42 13.98
C ARG A 27 -2.23 -23.08 13.20
N ALA A 28 -1.76 -23.96 12.32
CA ALA A 28 -0.61 -23.68 11.46
C ALA A 28 -0.90 -22.52 10.49
N LEU A 29 -2.08 -22.50 9.89
CA LEU A 29 -2.53 -21.41 9.01
C LEU A 29 -2.63 -20.06 9.75
N MET A 30 -3.20 -20.07 10.96
CA MET A 30 -3.28 -18.87 11.79
C MET A 30 -1.89 -18.35 12.22
N ARG A 31 -0.95 -19.25 12.55
CA ARG A 31 0.42 -18.88 12.88
C ARG A 31 1.14 -18.28 11.67
N SER A 32 0.98 -18.87 10.49
CA SER A 32 1.55 -18.35 9.25
C SER A 32 0.96 -16.98 8.89
N ALA A 33 -0.35 -16.80 9.02
CA ALA A 33 -1.00 -15.51 8.80
C ALA A 33 -0.51 -14.43 9.79
N GLY A 34 -0.29 -14.79 11.05
CA GLY A 34 0.29 -13.90 12.07
C GLY A 34 1.71 -13.46 11.72
N LEU A 35 2.57 -14.39 11.30
CA LEU A 35 3.94 -14.08 10.85
C LEU A 35 3.96 -13.19 9.60
N VAL A 36 3.13 -13.48 8.61
CA VAL A 36 2.99 -12.64 7.41
C VAL A 36 2.57 -11.22 7.78
N SER A 37 1.58 -11.07 8.67
CA SER A 37 1.13 -9.76 9.14
C SER A 37 2.23 -9.00 9.87
N MET A 38 2.99 -9.69 10.73
CA MET A 38 4.12 -9.11 11.46
C MET A 38 5.23 -8.63 10.51
N PHE A 39 5.65 -9.45 9.54
CA PHE A 39 6.68 -9.06 8.57
C PHE A 39 6.21 -7.96 7.63
N THR A 40 4.93 -7.95 7.26
CA THR A 40 4.33 -6.86 6.49
C THR A 40 4.37 -5.55 7.27
N MET A 41 4.03 -5.58 8.56
CA MET A 41 4.11 -4.40 9.43
C MET A 41 5.56 -3.94 9.60
N LEU A 42 6.50 -4.85 9.85
CA LEU A 42 7.93 -4.57 9.92
C LEU A 42 8.42 -3.87 8.64
N SER A 43 8.05 -4.40 7.47
CA SER A 43 8.42 -3.80 6.18
C SER A 43 7.87 -2.37 6.03
N ARG A 44 6.66 -2.09 6.51
CA ARG A 44 6.07 -0.74 6.46
C ARG A 44 6.80 0.24 7.37
N ILE A 45 7.14 -0.21 8.59
CA ILE A 45 7.91 0.59 9.55
C ILE A 45 9.32 0.88 8.99
N LEU A 46 10.01 -0.15 8.51
CA LEU A 46 11.33 0.03 7.89
C LEU A 46 11.26 0.93 6.65
N GLY A 47 10.18 0.84 5.86
CA GLY A 47 9.96 1.73 4.74
C GLY A 47 9.82 3.19 5.15
N LEU A 48 9.12 3.47 6.26
CA LEU A 48 9.04 4.83 6.82
C LEU A 48 10.40 5.30 7.34
N VAL A 49 11.11 4.45 8.10
CA VAL A 49 12.46 4.79 8.61
C VAL A 49 13.43 5.09 7.45
N ARG A 50 13.39 4.30 6.38
CA ARG A 50 14.16 4.57 5.15
C ARG A 50 13.89 5.97 4.60
N ASP A 51 12.60 6.34 4.50
CA ASP A 51 12.20 7.63 3.95
C ASP A 51 12.61 8.79 4.89
N VAL A 52 12.55 8.58 6.21
CA VAL A 52 13.07 9.53 7.22
C VAL A 52 14.59 9.71 7.08
N VAL A 53 15.34 8.62 6.88
CA VAL A 53 16.81 8.71 6.67
C VAL A 53 17.11 9.46 5.38
N PHE A 54 16.39 9.17 4.28
CA PHE A 54 16.56 9.89 3.02
C PHE A 54 16.25 11.39 3.17
N ALA A 55 15.12 11.74 3.78
CA ALA A 55 14.73 13.12 4.04
C ALA A 55 15.77 13.88 4.89
N ARG A 56 16.33 13.23 5.93
CA ARG A 56 17.41 13.80 6.75
C ARG A 56 18.67 14.13 5.93
N LEU A 57 19.02 13.28 4.96
CA LEU A 57 20.25 13.41 4.18
C LEU A 57 20.12 14.38 3.00
N VAL A 58 18.93 14.48 2.40
CA VAL A 58 18.70 15.24 1.17
C VAL A 58 17.82 16.46 1.40
N GLY A 59 16.82 16.38 2.28
CA GLY A 59 15.78 17.41 2.47
C GLY A 59 14.74 17.40 1.37
N LEU A 60 14.07 18.52 1.16
CA LEU A 60 13.37 18.84 -0.10
C LEU A 60 14.34 19.55 -1.06
N GLY A 61 13.92 19.72 -2.29
CA GLY A 61 14.69 20.44 -3.30
C GLY A 61 14.95 19.62 -4.55
N PRO A 62 15.78 20.16 -5.48
CA PRO A 62 15.96 19.59 -6.80
C PRO A 62 16.52 18.15 -6.78
N TYR A 63 17.36 17.83 -5.82
CA TYR A 63 17.95 16.49 -5.69
C TYR A 63 16.91 15.45 -5.25
N ALA A 64 16.06 15.77 -4.27
CA ALA A 64 14.98 14.88 -3.82
C ALA A 64 13.94 14.68 -4.91
N ASP A 65 13.54 15.75 -5.59
CA ASP A 65 12.60 15.70 -6.72
C ASP A 65 13.15 14.81 -7.85
N ALA A 66 14.41 15.03 -8.22
CA ALA A 66 15.08 14.26 -9.27
C ALA A 66 15.10 12.76 -8.93
N PHE A 67 15.44 12.42 -7.68
CA PHE A 67 15.46 11.03 -7.22
C PHE A 67 14.05 10.40 -7.25
N HIS A 68 13.06 11.09 -6.69
CA HIS A 68 11.70 10.55 -6.63
C HIS A 68 11.06 10.42 -8.02
N ALA A 69 11.28 11.38 -8.92
CA ALA A 69 10.82 11.28 -10.30
C ALA A 69 11.54 10.16 -11.07
N ALA A 70 12.85 10.04 -10.92
CA ALA A 70 13.64 8.99 -11.55
C ALA A 70 13.21 7.59 -11.09
N PHE A 71 12.99 7.39 -9.78
CA PHE A 71 12.54 6.12 -9.22
C PHE A 71 11.10 5.78 -9.62
N ARG A 72 10.29 6.77 -9.98
CA ARG A 72 8.91 6.54 -10.41
C ARG A 72 8.84 5.61 -11.63
N ILE A 73 9.75 5.76 -12.59
CA ILE A 73 9.76 4.99 -13.84
C ILE A 73 9.91 3.48 -13.57
N PRO A 74 10.99 2.98 -12.95
CA PRO A 74 11.11 1.56 -12.65
C PRO A 74 10.04 1.06 -11.68
N ASN A 75 9.54 1.91 -10.79
CA ASN A 75 8.50 1.54 -9.83
C ASN A 75 7.12 1.36 -10.48
N LEU A 76 6.75 2.19 -11.47
CA LEU A 76 5.54 2.00 -12.27
C LEU A 76 5.55 0.66 -13.00
N LEU A 77 6.68 0.32 -13.59
CA LEU A 77 6.85 -0.95 -14.29
C LEU A 77 6.86 -2.14 -13.31
N ARG A 78 7.44 -1.97 -12.11
CA ARG A 78 7.38 -2.97 -11.04
C ARG A 78 5.93 -3.32 -10.68
N ASP A 79 5.09 -2.32 -10.47
CA ASP A 79 3.69 -2.52 -10.07
C ASP A 79 2.91 -3.29 -11.15
N LEU A 80 3.24 -3.05 -12.44
CA LEU A 80 2.62 -3.77 -13.56
C LEU A 80 3.14 -5.21 -13.69
N PHE A 81 4.46 -5.42 -13.59
CA PHE A 81 5.09 -6.69 -13.94
C PHE A 81 5.45 -7.58 -12.73
N ALA A 82 5.65 -7.03 -11.53
CA ALA A 82 6.18 -7.80 -10.41
C ALA A 82 5.15 -8.11 -9.30
N GLU A 83 4.36 -7.15 -8.84
CA GLU A 83 3.59 -7.35 -7.60
C GLU A 83 2.12 -7.76 -7.82
N GLY A 84 1.45 -7.25 -8.84
CA GLY A 84 0.01 -7.47 -9.00
C GLY A 84 -0.33 -8.58 -10.00
N ALA A 85 -0.11 -8.28 -11.28
CA ALA A 85 -0.53 -9.14 -12.38
C ALA A 85 0.27 -10.45 -12.45
N LEU A 86 1.60 -10.39 -12.26
CA LEU A 86 2.45 -11.57 -12.31
C LEU A 86 2.12 -12.57 -11.20
N SER A 87 2.03 -12.14 -9.95
CA SER A 87 1.74 -13.04 -8.84
C SER A 87 0.36 -13.69 -8.98
N ALA A 88 -0.65 -12.94 -9.41
CA ALA A 88 -2.00 -13.44 -9.63
C ALA A 88 -2.09 -14.49 -10.76
N ALA A 89 -1.25 -14.36 -11.79
CA ALA A 89 -1.21 -15.28 -12.93
C ALA A 89 -0.25 -16.47 -12.71
N PHE A 90 0.93 -16.19 -12.12
CA PHE A 90 1.99 -17.18 -11.97
C PHE A 90 1.66 -18.24 -10.93
N VAL A 91 1.19 -17.85 -9.72
CA VAL A 91 0.97 -18.79 -8.62
C VAL A 91 -0.02 -19.90 -8.99
N PRO A 92 -1.23 -19.65 -9.52
CA PRO A 92 -2.16 -20.70 -9.90
C PRO A 92 -1.62 -21.60 -11.02
N THR A 93 -0.94 -21.01 -12.03
CA THR A 93 -0.37 -21.76 -13.16
C THR A 93 0.78 -22.66 -12.69
N TYR A 94 1.65 -22.14 -11.83
CA TYR A 94 2.73 -22.89 -11.22
C TYR A 94 2.22 -24.03 -10.35
N THR A 95 1.20 -23.77 -9.50
CA THR A 95 0.60 -24.78 -8.63
C THR A 95 0.01 -25.93 -9.46
N LYS A 96 -0.64 -25.62 -10.58
CA LYS A 96 -1.16 -26.61 -11.51
C LYS A 96 -0.03 -27.45 -12.14
N ALA A 97 1.01 -26.80 -12.66
CA ALA A 97 2.17 -27.49 -13.24
C ALA A 97 2.90 -28.38 -12.21
N ARG A 98 3.01 -27.90 -10.96
CA ARG A 98 3.60 -28.68 -9.85
C ARG A 98 2.74 -29.89 -9.47
N ALA A 99 1.42 -29.81 -9.60
CA ALA A 99 0.53 -30.95 -9.34
C ALA A 99 0.72 -32.09 -10.36
N GLU A 100 1.19 -31.78 -11.59
CA GLU A 100 1.56 -32.79 -12.59
C GLU A 100 2.90 -33.44 -12.20
N SER A 101 3.94 -32.68 -11.90
CA SER A 101 5.19 -33.10 -11.29
C SER A 101 5.97 -31.90 -10.71
N ALA A 102 6.78 -32.15 -9.67
CA ALA A 102 7.65 -31.11 -9.09
C ALA A 102 8.62 -30.54 -10.15
N GLU A 103 9.13 -31.38 -11.02
CA GLU A 103 10.05 -31.00 -12.10
C GLU A 103 9.38 -30.07 -13.10
N ARG A 104 8.13 -30.37 -13.51
CA ARG A 104 7.35 -29.52 -14.41
C ARG A 104 7.11 -28.12 -13.81
N GLY A 105 6.82 -28.05 -12.51
CA GLY A 105 6.71 -26.78 -11.81
C GLY A 105 8.01 -25.98 -11.84
N PHE A 106 9.14 -26.61 -11.51
CA PHE A 106 10.46 -25.96 -11.52
C PHE A 106 10.91 -25.54 -12.92
N GLU A 107 10.56 -26.31 -13.94
CA GLU A 107 10.80 -25.95 -15.34
C GLU A 107 10.00 -24.69 -15.71
N LEU A 108 8.71 -24.63 -15.38
CA LEU A 108 7.87 -23.46 -15.64
C LEU A 108 8.42 -22.22 -14.95
N ALA A 109 8.84 -22.33 -13.68
CA ALA A 109 9.46 -21.21 -12.97
C ALA A 109 10.76 -20.73 -13.64
N SER A 110 11.60 -21.68 -14.10
CA SER A 110 12.85 -21.35 -14.80
C SER A 110 12.60 -20.70 -16.17
N ARG A 111 11.60 -21.17 -16.93
CA ARG A 111 11.17 -20.56 -18.19
C ARG A 111 10.61 -19.16 -17.99
N ALA A 112 9.74 -18.98 -16.97
CA ALA A 112 9.18 -17.66 -16.63
C ALA A 112 10.29 -16.67 -16.24
N LEU A 113 11.24 -17.09 -15.40
CA LEU A 113 12.37 -16.24 -15.00
C LEU A 113 13.28 -15.88 -16.18
N SER A 114 13.59 -16.86 -17.07
CA SER A 114 14.40 -16.61 -18.26
C SER A 114 13.72 -15.64 -19.24
N LEU A 115 12.42 -15.81 -19.45
CA LEU A 115 11.65 -14.92 -20.32
C LEU A 115 11.56 -13.51 -19.74
N LEU A 116 11.28 -13.38 -18.45
CA LEU A 116 11.27 -12.10 -17.74
C LEU A 116 12.65 -11.43 -17.78
N ALA A 117 13.74 -12.19 -17.61
CA ALA A 117 15.10 -11.66 -17.72
C ALA A 117 15.34 -11.00 -19.07
N VAL A 118 14.95 -11.65 -20.18
CA VAL A 118 15.13 -11.11 -21.53
C VAL A 118 14.23 -9.91 -21.78
N ILE A 119 12.93 -10.03 -21.49
CA ILE A 119 11.96 -8.94 -21.73
C ILE A 119 12.31 -7.70 -20.91
N LEU A 120 12.58 -7.88 -19.61
CA LEU A 120 12.85 -6.75 -18.72
C LEU A 120 14.23 -6.14 -18.96
N SER A 121 15.24 -6.94 -19.36
CA SER A 121 16.53 -6.39 -19.80
C SER A 121 16.39 -5.60 -21.08
N GLY A 122 15.60 -6.09 -22.05
CA GLY A 122 15.27 -5.32 -23.25
C GLY A 122 14.53 -4.02 -22.93
N LEU A 123 13.57 -4.07 -22.01
CA LEU A 123 12.84 -2.88 -21.55
C LEU A 123 13.76 -1.90 -20.81
N CYS A 124 14.69 -2.40 -20.01
CA CYS A 124 15.72 -1.57 -19.36
C CYS A 124 16.65 -0.91 -20.39
N LEU A 125 17.06 -1.65 -21.42
CA LEU A 125 17.89 -1.11 -22.50
C LEU A 125 17.13 -0.01 -23.26
N LEU A 126 15.88 -0.23 -23.62
CA LEU A 126 15.03 0.79 -24.24
C LEU A 126 14.85 1.99 -23.30
N GLY A 127 14.55 1.74 -22.03
CA GLY A 127 14.45 2.81 -21.03
C GLY A 127 15.76 3.60 -20.85
N PHE A 128 16.91 2.93 -20.93
CA PHE A 128 18.23 3.59 -20.88
C PHE A 128 18.49 4.47 -22.10
N LEU A 129 18.20 3.98 -23.30
CA LEU A 129 18.37 4.71 -24.56
C LEU A 129 17.41 5.91 -24.63
N PHE A 130 16.16 5.70 -24.26
CA PHE A 130 15.09 6.71 -24.29
C PHE A 130 14.86 7.40 -22.95
N ALA A 131 15.82 7.36 -22.01
CA ALA A 131 15.68 7.97 -20.69
C ALA A 131 15.37 9.47 -20.76
N THR A 132 16.03 10.21 -21.66
CA THR A 132 15.83 11.66 -21.81
C THR A 132 14.40 12.02 -22.24
N PRO A 133 13.85 11.51 -23.36
CA PRO A 133 12.46 11.80 -23.70
C PRO A 133 11.46 11.24 -22.70
N LEU A 134 11.75 10.10 -22.07
CA LEU A 134 10.88 9.51 -21.07
C LEU A 134 10.76 10.38 -19.80
N VAL A 135 11.88 10.87 -19.28
CA VAL A 135 11.91 11.79 -18.13
C VAL A 135 11.30 13.15 -18.52
N GLY A 136 11.61 13.68 -19.70
CA GLY A 136 11.02 14.92 -20.21
C GLY A 136 9.50 14.84 -20.37
N PHE A 137 8.98 13.66 -20.72
CA PHE A 137 7.53 13.44 -20.78
C PHE A 137 6.90 13.31 -19.38
N LEU A 138 7.56 12.62 -18.45
CA LEU A 138 7.08 12.41 -17.07
C LEU A 138 7.15 13.69 -16.22
N ALA A 139 8.23 14.45 -16.34
CA ALA A 139 8.56 15.60 -15.50
C ALA A 139 9.03 16.79 -16.34
N ALA A 140 8.15 17.29 -17.21
CA ALA A 140 8.45 18.35 -18.17
C ALA A 140 8.98 19.64 -17.52
N GLY A 141 8.43 20.01 -16.34
CA GLY A 141 8.87 21.20 -15.61
C GLY A 141 10.32 21.14 -15.09
N PHE A 142 10.94 19.95 -15.07
CA PHE A 142 12.34 19.86 -14.64
C PHE A 142 13.33 20.49 -15.63
N ALA A 143 12.92 20.70 -16.87
CA ALA A 143 13.71 21.46 -17.85
C ALA A 143 13.85 22.95 -17.49
N GLU A 144 12.94 23.48 -16.66
CA GLU A 144 12.95 24.88 -16.21
C GLU A 144 14.05 25.14 -15.15
N THR A 145 14.54 24.08 -14.48
CA THR A 145 15.62 24.17 -13.49
C THR A 145 16.92 23.63 -14.08
N PRO A 146 18.00 24.43 -14.17
CA PRO A 146 19.27 23.98 -14.75
C PRO A 146 19.81 22.73 -14.08
N GLY A 147 20.19 21.72 -14.88
CA GLY A 147 20.79 20.47 -14.41
C GLY A 147 19.83 19.46 -13.77
N LYS A 148 18.58 19.83 -13.44
CA LYS A 148 17.62 18.95 -12.76
C LYS A 148 17.15 17.81 -13.67
N LEU A 149 16.90 18.13 -14.95
CA LEU A 149 16.50 17.14 -15.94
C LEU A 149 17.62 16.11 -16.17
N GLU A 150 18.86 16.56 -16.38
CA GLU A 150 20.02 15.70 -16.61
C GLU A 150 20.31 14.80 -15.41
N LEU A 151 20.22 15.35 -14.21
CA LEU A 151 20.34 14.58 -12.97
C LEU A 151 19.28 13.47 -12.90
N THR A 152 18.02 13.81 -13.20
CA THR A 152 16.92 12.85 -13.21
C THR A 152 17.14 11.75 -14.24
N VAL A 153 17.62 12.09 -15.45
CA VAL A 153 17.96 11.11 -16.49
C VAL A 153 19.08 10.17 -16.04
N ARG A 154 20.15 10.70 -15.44
CA ARG A 154 21.26 9.88 -14.91
C ARG A 154 20.78 8.93 -13.81
N LEU A 155 20.00 9.43 -12.86
CA LEU A 155 19.43 8.60 -11.78
C LEU A 155 18.47 7.53 -12.33
N THR A 156 17.65 7.87 -13.33
CA THR A 156 16.77 6.90 -14.01
C THR A 156 17.58 5.77 -14.63
N ARG A 157 18.63 6.09 -15.39
CA ARG A 157 19.50 5.09 -16.01
C ARG A 157 20.14 4.15 -15.01
N ILE A 158 20.58 4.66 -13.85
CA ILE A 158 21.14 3.83 -12.76
C ILE A 158 20.06 2.92 -12.17
N MET A 159 18.83 3.41 -11.97
CA MET A 159 17.79 2.65 -11.27
C MET A 159 16.97 1.71 -12.14
N LEU A 160 17.04 1.79 -13.48
CA LEU A 160 16.31 0.89 -14.37
C LEU A 160 16.54 -0.60 -14.09
N PRO A 161 17.78 -1.10 -13.77
CA PRO A 161 18.00 -2.51 -13.45
C PRO A 161 17.31 -2.99 -12.17
N PHE A 162 16.73 -2.08 -11.37
CA PHE A 162 15.87 -2.47 -10.25
C PHE A 162 14.66 -3.31 -10.71
N LEU A 163 14.14 -3.03 -11.90
CA LEU A 163 12.95 -3.71 -12.44
C LEU A 163 13.14 -5.23 -12.59
N PRO A 164 14.15 -5.78 -13.28
CA PRO A 164 14.36 -7.21 -13.33
C PRO A 164 14.64 -7.82 -11.94
N LEU A 165 15.40 -7.14 -11.07
CA LEU A 165 15.73 -7.65 -9.73
C LEU A 165 14.46 -7.90 -8.89
N VAL A 166 13.54 -6.94 -8.86
CA VAL A 166 12.30 -7.08 -8.10
C VAL A 166 11.31 -8.05 -8.75
N SER A 167 11.33 -8.19 -10.08
CA SER A 167 10.51 -9.17 -10.79
C SER A 167 11.00 -10.60 -10.54
N PHE A 168 12.31 -10.80 -10.43
CA PHE A 168 12.88 -12.09 -10.01
C PHE A 168 12.48 -12.43 -8.57
N ALA A 169 12.49 -11.43 -7.67
CA ALA A 169 12.00 -11.61 -6.31
C ALA A 169 10.50 -12.00 -6.28
N ALA A 170 9.69 -11.47 -7.20
CA ALA A 170 8.27 -11.82 -7.30
C ALA A 170 8.02 -13.26 -7.79
N VAL A 171 8.80 -13.74 -8.76
CA VAL A 171 8.74 -15.16 -9.19
C VAL A 171 9.17 -16.08 -8.04
N ALA A 172 10.28 -15.74 -7.36
CA ALA A 172 10.77 -16.47 -6.19
C ALA A 172 9.70 -16.57 -5.10
N MET A 173 9.06 -15.43 -4.78
CA MET A 173 7.93 -15.36 -3.85
C MET A 173 6.78 -16.27 -4.31
N GLY A 174 6.43 -16.25 -5.60
CA GLY A 174 5.37 -17.09 -6.16
C GLY A 174 5.65 -18.59 -6.00
N VAL A 175 6.89 -19.03 -6.25
CA VAL A 175 7.31 -20.42 -6.02
C VAL A 175 7.20 -20.78 -4.54
N LEU A 176 7.76 -19.97 -3.63
CA LEU A 176 7.73 -20.24 -2.19
C LEU A 176 6.30 -20.26 -1.64
N ASN A 177 5.44 -19.35 -2.05
CA ASN A 177 4.03 -19.31 -1.66
C ASN A 177 3.29 -20.58 -2.10
N ALA A 178 3.56 -21.09 -3.31
CA ALA A 178 2.99 -22.34 -3.81
C ALA A 178 3.51 -23.59 -3.04
N HIS A 179 4.64 -23.46 -2.34
CA HIS A 179 5.18 -24.47 -1.43
C HIS A 179 4.71 -24.27 0.04
N GLY A 180 3.79 -23.33 0.29
CA GLY A 180 3.30 -23.04 1.64
C GLY A 180 4.29 -22.28 2.52
N ARG A 181 5.37 -21.75 1.93
CA ARG A 181 6.38 -20.94 2.63
C ARG A 181 6.04 -19.46 2.44
N PHE A 182 5.37 -18.88 3.42
CA PHE A 182 4.93 -17.47 3.38
C PHE A 182 5.84 -16.54 4.18
N ASP A 183 6.64 -17.07 5.08
CA ASP A 183 7.53 -16.36 6.00
C ASP A 183 8.61 -15.55 5.27
N ILE A 184 9.44 -16.21 4.47
CA ILE A 184 10.54 -15.61 3.73
C ILE A 184 10.05 -14.59 2.68
N PRO A 185 9.03 -14.90 1.83
CA PRO A 185 8.40 -13.92 0.96
C PRO A 185 7.90 -12.66 1.67
N ALA A 186 7.27 -12.81 2.84
CA ALA A 186 6.80 -11.66 3.61
C ALA A 186 7.93 -10.81 4.21
N LEU A 187 9.08 -11.43 4.52
CA LEU A 187 10.29 -10.75 4.99
C LEU A 187 11.05 -10.03 3.87
N ALA A 188 11.00 -10.54 2.63
CA ALA A 188 11.84 -10.07 1.53
C ALA A 188 11.75 -8.54 1.26
N PRO A 189 10.58 -7.87 1.28
CA PRO A 189 10.51 -6.41 1.14
C PRO A 189 11.18 -5.66 2.30
N SER A 190 11.31 -6.27 3.48
CA SER A 190 12.03 -5.67 4.61
C SER A 190 13.53 -5.59 4.34
N MET A 191 14.09 -6.52 3.58
CA MET A 191 15.52 -6.51 3.20
C MET A 191 15.85 -5.32 2.30
N PHE A 192 14.97 -4.98 1.36
CA PHE A 192 15.11 -3.77 0.55
C PHE A 192 15.25 -2.51 1.42
N ASN A 193 14.35 -2.36 2.39
CA ASN A 193 14.37 -1.20 3.28
C ASN A 193 15.58 -1.21 4.22
N LEU A 194 15.96 -2.37 4.76
CA LEU A 194 17.10 -2.51 5.65
C LEU A 194 18.41 -2.13 4.95
N VAL A 195 18.63 -2.63 3.73
CA VAL A 195 19.82 -2.29 2.93
C VAL A 195 19.89 -0.78 2.68
N ALA A 196 18.76 -0.15 2.31
CA ALA A 196 18.73 1.28 2.07
C ALA A 196 19.01 2.10 3.36
N ILE A 197 18.53 1.65 4.53
CA ILE A 197 18.80 2.29 5.82
C ILE A 197 20.27 2.18 6.19
N VAL A 198 20.85 0.98 6.08
CA VAL A 198 22.29 0.74 6.37
C VAL A 198 23.16 1.57 5.43
N TRP A 199 22.84 1.57 4.13
CA TRP A 199 23.55 2.38 3.15
C TRP A 199 23.44 3.88 3.45
N GLY A 200 22.24 4.33 3.85
CA GLY A 200 22.01 5.71 4.30
C GLY A 200 22.89 6.09 5.51
N ALA A 201 23.06 5.17 6.47
CA ALA A 201 23.97 5.39 7.60
C ALA A 201 25.44 5.53 7.14
N VAL A 202 25.86 4.74 6.15
CA VAL A 202 27.19 4.87 5.54
C VAL A 202 27.34 6.23 4.83
N LEU A 203 26.37 6.63 4.02
CA LEU A 203 26.40 7.93 3.33
C LEU A 203 26.42 9.11 4.31
N TRP A 204 25.72 8.96 5.44
CA TRP A 204 25.75 9.93 6.52
C TRP A 204 27.14 10.03 7.17
N ALA A 205 27.76 8.89 7.49
CA ALA A 205 29.08 8.83 8.08
C ALA A 205 30.16 9.44 7.16
N LEU A 206 30.00 9.30 5.85
CA LEU A 206 30.89 9.88 4.83
C LEU A 206 30.65 11.38 4.61
N ASN A 207 29.63 11.96 5.24
CA ASN A 207 29.28 13.38 5.18
C ASN A 207 29.19 13.96 3.73
N TYR A 208 28.61 13.17 2.81
CA TYR A 208 28.47 13.60 1.42
C TYR A 208 27.41 14.69 1.24
N GLY A 209 27.60 15.53 0.21
CA GLY A 209 26.60 16.50 -0.26
C GLY A 209 25.36 15.81 -0.86
N PRO A 210 24.20 16.54 -1.00
CA PRO A 210 22.94 15.95 -1.47
C PRO A 210 23.06 15.25 -2.82
N GLU A 211 23.84 15.82 -3.73
CA GLU A 211 24.07 15.23 -5.06
C GLU A 211 24.70 13.83 -4.97
N ARG A 212 25.80 13.69 -4.22
CA ARG A 212 26.45 12.38 -4.03
C ARG A 212 25.55 11.41 -3.27
N VAL A 213 24.76 11.93 -2.34
CA VAL A 213 23.81 11.11 -1.57
C VAL A 213 22.76 10.51 -2.50
N VAL A 214 22.15 11.26 -3.44
CA VAL A 214 21.12 10.70 -4.33
C VAL A 214 21.68 9.66 -5.30
N PHE A 215 22.93 9.83 -5.77
CA PHE A 215 23.62 8.78 -6.54
C PHE A 215 23.86 7.52 -5.69
N GLY A 216 24.40 7.68 -4.49
CA GLY A 216 24.58 6.57 -3.55
C GLY A 216 23.26 5.89 -3.21
N TRP A 217 22.19 6.66 -3.05
CA TRP A 217 20.85 6.11 -2.78
C TRP A 217 20.26 5.36 -3.98
N ALA A 218 20.55 5.79 -5.20
CA ALA A 218 20.19 5.05 -6.40
C ALA A 218 20.89 3.69 -6.46
N VAL A 219 22.16 3.61 -6.07
CA VAL A 219 22.89 2.34 -5.92
C VAL A 219 22.31 1.50 -4.79
N ALA A 220 21.96 2.09 -3.65
CA ALA A 220 21.30 1.40 -2.54
C ALA A 220 19.94 0.80 -2.95
N THR A 221 19.22 1.46 -3.86
CA THR A 221 17.98 0.94 -4.44
C THR A 221 18.22 -0.37 -5.22
N LEU A 222 19.29 -0.44 -6.01
CA LEU A 222 19.66 -1.67 -6.71
C LEU A 222 20.11 -2.77 -5.74
N ALA A 223 20.98 -2.42 -4.78
CA ALA A 223 21.44 -3.35 -3.77
C ALA A 223 20.27 -3.90 -2.92
N GLY A 224 19.30 -3.05 -2.59
CA GLY A 224 18.08 -3.45 -1.90
C GLY A 224 17.20 -4.40 -2.72
N GLY A 225 17.01 -4.13 -4.02
CA GLY A 225 16.31 -5.02 -4.94
C GLY A 225 16.98 -6.39 -5.06
N LEU A 226 18.32 -6.40 -5.15
CA LEU A 226 19.11 -7.63 -5.16
C LEU A 226 18.98 -8.39 -3.83
N ALA A 227 19.07 -7.71 -2.69
CA ALA A 227 18.91 -8.33 -1.38
C ALA A 227 17.52 -8.93 -1.19
N GLN A 228 16.47 -8.26 -1.69
CA GLN A 228 15.09 -8.77 -1.69
C GLN A 228 14.96 -10.08 -2.46
N PHE A 229 15.69 -10.26 -3.55
CA PHE A 229 15.75 -11.51 -4.29
C PHE A 229 16.61 -12.55 -3.56
N LEU A 230 17.83 -12.20 -3.19
CA LEU A 230 18.82 -13.13 -2.64
C LEU A 230 18.37 -13.76 -1.32
N VAL A 231 17.63 -13.06 -0.46
CA VAL A 231 17.11 -13.64 0.80
C VAL A 231 16.19 -14.83 0.57
N GLN A 232 15.56 -14.93 -0.59
CA GLN A 232 14.65 -16.00 -0.97
C GLN A 232 15.40 -17.23 -1.57
N VAL A 233 16.59 -17.02 -2.13
CA VAL A 233 17.34 -18.08 -2.85
C VAL A 233 17.67 -19.31 -1.99
N PRO A 234 18.13 -19.18 -0.71
CA PRO A 234 18.39 -20.35 0.13
C PRO A 234 17.13 -21.19 0.39
N ALA A 235 15.97 -20.53 0.53
CA ALA A 235 14.69 -21.23 0.71
C ALA A 235 14.29 -21.99 -0.57
N LEU A 236 14.48 -21.38 -1.74
CA LEU A 236 14.21 -22.04 -3.03
C LEU A 236 15.09 -23.28 -3.24
N TRP A 237 16.37 -23.20 -2.85
CA TRP A 237 17.28 -24.35 -2.93
C TRP A 237 16.86 -25.49 -1.98
N ARG A 238 16.35 -25.15 -0.80
CA ARG A 238 15.82 -26.15 0.16
C ARG A 238 14.57 -26.85 -0.38
N GLU A 239 13.74 -26.13 -1.15
CA GLU A 239 12.58 -26.71 -1.83
C GLU A 239 12.97 -27.53 -3.09
N GLY A 240 14.28 -27.57 -3.42
CA GLY A 240 14.80 -28.33 -4.56
C GLY A 240 14.88 -27.54 -5.87
N TRP A 241 14.42 -26.30 -5.91
CA TRP A 241 14.51 -25.50 -7.13
C TRP A 241 15.89 -24.88 -7.29
N ARG A 242 16.50 -25.16 -8.44
CA ARG A 242 17.71 -24.50 -8.92
C ARG A 242 17.41 -23.90 -10.27
N PHE A 243 17.64 -22.60 -10.40
CA PHE A 243 17.44 -21.89 -11.66
C PHE A 243 18.30 -22.53 -12.76
N ARG A 244 17.64 -22.89 -13.87
CA ARG A 244 18.29 -23.35 -15.10
C ARG A 244 17.74 -22.52 -16.25
N PRO A 245 18.57 -21.71 -16.93
CA PRO A 245 18.13 -20.90 -18.05
C PRO A 245 17.45 -21.78 -19.11
N ARG A 246 16.21 -21.47 -19.45
CA ARG A 246 15.45 -22.20 -20.47
C ARG A 246 14.61 -21.20 -21.29
N TRP A 247 14.86 -21.18 -22.59
CA TRP A 247 14.12 -20.34 -23.51
C TRP A 247 12.97 -21.13 -24.12
N ALA A 248 11.74 -20.81 -23.73
CA ALA A 248 10.53 -21.44 -24.26
C ALA A 248 9.34 -20.44 -24.17
N PRO A 249 9.31 -19.37 -24.98
CA PRO A 249 8.27 -18.34 -24.93
C PRO A 249 6.89 -18.87 -25.32
N TRP A 250 6.83 -19.94 -26.08
CA TRP A 250 5.59 -20.56 -26.56
C TRP A 250 5.12 -21.74 -25.68
N ASP A 251 5.73 -21.95 -24.52
CA ASP A 251 5.26 -22.95 -23.57
C ASP A 251 3.81 -22.66 -23.15
N PRO A 252 2.91 -23.68 -23.14
CA PRO A 252 1.50 -23.48 -22.78
C PRO A 252 1.31 -22.83 -21.40
N GLY A 253 2.18 -23.14 -20.42
CA GLY A 253 2.14 -22.50 -19.09
C GLY A 253 2.54 -21.03 -19.14
N ILE A 254 3.54 -20.67 -19.95
CA ILE A 254 3.93 -19.26 -20.16
C ILE A 254 2.82 -18.48 -20.84
N LEU A 255 2.20 -19.02 -21.88
CA LEU A 255 1.08 -18.38 -22.56
C LEU A 255 -0.14 -18.24 -21.63
N ALA A 256 -0.41 -19.22 -20.77
CA ALA A 256 -1.45 -19.12 -19.75
C ALA A 256 -1.18 -17.97 -18.76
N ILE A 257 0.07 -17.83 -18.29
CA ILE A 257 0.49 -16.71 -17.43
C ILE A 257 0.26 -15.38 -18.16
N ALA A 258 0.73 -15.23 -19.39
CA ALA A 258 0.58 -14.00 -20.18
C ALA A 258 -0.90 -13.63 -20.39
N LYS A 259 -1.75 -14.62 -20.72
CA LYS A 259 -3.20 -14.43 -20.91
C LYS A 259 -3.91 -13.98 -19.63
N LEU A 260 -3.49 -14.49 -18.46
CA LEU A 260 -4.04 -14.08 -17.17
C LEU A 260 -3.52 -12.70 -16.73
N MET A 261 -2.27 -12.36 -17.07
CA MET A 261 -1.68 -11.06 -16.75
C MET A 261 -2.33 -9.90 -17.51
N ALA A 262 -2.66 -10.08 -18.78
CA ALA A 262 -3.11 -8.98 -19.65
C ALA A 262 -4.30 -8.18 -19.07
N PRO A 263 -5.44 -8.79 -18.65
CA PRO A 263 -6.54 -8.02 -18.06
C PRO A 263 -6.19 -7.42 -16.68
N ALA A 264 -5.35 -8.09 -15.88
CA ALA A 264 -4.90 -7.55 -14.59
C ALA A 264 -4.03 -6.29 -14.77
N THR A 265 -3.14 -6.30 -15.76
CA THR A 265 -2.29 -5.15 -16.13
C THR A 265 -3.13 -3.94 -16.56
N VAL A 266 -4.18 -4.15 -17.36
CA VAL A 266 -5.11 -3.06 -17.77
C VAL A 266 -5.80 -2.46 -16.54
N GLY A 267 -6.22 -3.28 -15.57
CA GLY A 267 -6.83 -2.80 -14.33
C GLY A 267 -5.88 -1.92 -13.49
N LEU A 268 -4.59 -2.25 -13.47
CA LEU A 268 -3.58 -1.46 -12.74
C LEU A 268 -3.17 -0.19 -13.50
N ALA A 269 -3.30 -0.16 -14.82
CA ALA A 269 -2.87 0.97 -15.65
C ALA A 269 -3.56 2.29 -15.27
N ALA A 270 -4.84 2.28 -14.87
CA ALA A 270 -5.55 3.48 -14.43
C ALA A 270 -4.89 4.17 -13.24
N VAL A 271 -4.42 3.40 -12.26
CA VAL A 271 -3.68 3.93 -11.09
C VAL A 271 -2.36 4.55 -11.54
N GLN A 272 -1.66 3.90 -12.47
CA GLN A 272 -0.37 4.40 -12.97
C GLN A 272 -0.53 5.69 -13.78
N VAL A 273 -1.62 5.81 -14.56
CA VAL A 273 -1.95 7.06 -15.27
C VAL A 273 -2.17 8.21 -14.27
N ASN A 274 -2.88 7.96 -13.17
CA ASN A 274 -3.08 8.97 -12.12
C ASN A 274 -1.76 9.45 -11.51
N ILE A 275 -0.86 8.51 -11.21
CA ILE A 275 0.47 8.82 -10.68
C ILE A 275 1.31 9.61 -11.69
N PHE A 276 1.25 9.23 -12.95
CA PHE A 276 1.93 9.92 -14.04
C PHE A 276 1.45 11.38 -14.15
N ILE A 277 0.14 11.60 -14.23
CA ILE A 277 -0.47 12.93 -14.29
C ILE A 277 0.01 13.79 -13.11
N SER A 278 -0.11 13.25 -11.88
CA SER A 278 0.30 13.96 -10.66
C SER A 278 1.79 14.35 -10.70
N THR A 279 2.67 13.46 -11.16
CA THR A 279 4.11 13.73 -11.24
C THR A 279 4.43 14.79 -12.30
N ARG A 280 3.75 14.73 -13.46
CA ARG A 280 3.94 15.69 -14.54
C ARG A 280 3.59 17.12 -14.10
N PHE A 281 2.45 17.31 -13.46
CA PHE A 281 2.06 18.63 -12.95
C PHE A 281 2.94 19.08 -11.77
N ALA A 282 3.25 18.18 -10.83
CA ALA A 282 4.13 18.49 -9.72
C ALA A 282 5.54 18.93 -10.16
N SER A 283 5.99 18.53 -11.34
CA SER A 283 7.33 18.87 -11.83
C SER A 283 7.53 20.35 -12.12
N HIS A 284 6.46 21.12 -12.33
CA HIS A 284 6.51 22.55 -12.58
C HIS A 284 6.69 23.38 -11.30
N ASP A 285 6.41 22.79 -10.13
CA ASP A 285 6.58 23.45 -8.84
C ASP A 285 7.85 22.91 -8.15
N GLU A 286 8.67 23.81 -7.60
CA GLU A 286 9.90 23.43 -6.92
C GLU A 286 9.61 22.57 -5.68
N SER A 287 10.36 21.51 -5.49
CA SER A 287 10.26 20.60 -4.35
C SER A 287 8.92 19.84 -4.22
N ALA A 288 7.99 20.03 -5.15
CA ALA A 288 6.65 19.48 -5.05
C ALA A 288 6.60 17.96 -5.19
N VAL A 289 7.41 17.39 -6.10
CA VAL A 289 7.44 15.92 -6.30
C VAL A 289 7.85 15.20 -5.02
N ALA A 290 8.85 15.70 -4.31
CA ALA A 290 9.33 15.13 -3.06
C ALA A 290 8.33 15.39 -1.91
N ALA A 291 7.81 16.61 -1.76
CA ALA A 291 6.83 16.95 -0.73
C ALA A 291 5.57 16.09 -0.82
N LEU A 292 5.02 15.93 -2.03
CA LEU A 292 3.87 15.05 -2.27
C LEU A 292 4.18 13.59 -1.95
N GLN A 293 5.39 13.12 -2.26
CA GLN A 293 5.81 11.75 -1.95
C GLN A 293 5.88 11.51 -0.44
N TYR A 294 6.47 12.43 0.34
CA TYR A 294 6.53 12.32 1.81
C TYR A 294 5.13 12.43 2.44
N ALA A 295 4.32 13.39 2.00
CA ALA A 295 2.95 13.54 2.48
C ALA A 295 2.10 12.28 2.23
N PHE A 296 2.18 11.72 1.02
CA PHE A 296 1.45 10.50 0.68
C PHE A 296 1.94 9.28 1.48
N ARG A 297 3.23 9.22 1.81
CA ARG A 297 3.78 8.17 2.67
C ARG A 297 3.15 8.18 4.07
N ILE A 298 2.96 9.36 4.67
CA ILE A 298 2.27 9.50 5.96
C ILE A 298 0.81 9.08 5.82
N LEU A 299 0.10 9.58 4.81
CA LEU A 299 -1.29 9.23 4.54
C LEU A 299 -1.47 7.71 4.37
N TYR A 300 -0.51 7.03 3.75
CA TYR A 300 -0.59 5.59 3.50
C TYR A 300 -0.51 4.74 4.77
N LEU A 301 -0.01 5.28 5.90
CA LEU A 301 0.03 4.56 7.17
C LEU A 301 -1.39 4.22 7.68
N PRO A 302 -2.31 5.19 7.90
CA PRO A 302 -3.67 4.87 8.32
C PRO A 302 -4.46 4.10 7.24
N ILE A 303 -4.25 4.35 5.95
CA ILE A 303 -4.87 3.55 4.88
C ILE A 303 -4.44 2.09 5.01
N GLY A 304 -3.16 1.85 5.19
CA GLY A 304 -2.61 0.51 5.31
C GLY A 304 -3.00 -0.21 6.60
N LEU A 305 -3.05 0.53 7.72
CA LEU A 305 -3.40 -0.05 9.02
C LEU A 305 -4.91 -0.33 9.11
N PHE A 306 -5.75 0.59 8.72
CA PHE A 306 -7.20 0.50 8.87
C PHE A 306 -7.89 0.00 7.60
N GLY A 307 -7.64 0.65 6.46
CA GLY A 307 -8.31 0.36 5.19
C GLY A 307 -8.01 -1.05 4.68
N VAL A 308 -6.72 -1.42 4.65
CA VAL A 308 -6.33 -2.75 4.16
C VAL A 308 -6.76 -3.84 5.14
N SER A 309 -6.60 -3.64 6.46
CA SER A 309 -6.96 -4.65 7.45
C SER A 309 -8.47 -4.95 7.46
N VAL A 310 -9.30 -3.90 7.54
CA VAL A 310 -10.77 -4.06 7.48
C VAL A 310 -11.20 -4.59 6.12
N GLY A 311 -10.61 -4.08 5.03
CA GLY A 311 -10.90 -4.51 3.66
C GLY A 311 -10.62 -5.99 3.42
N THR A 312 -9.51 -6.52 3.93
CA THR A 312 -9.16 -7.94 3.80
C THR A 312 -10.19 -8.84 4.50
N VAL A 313 -10.54 -8.51 5.74
CA VAL A 313 -11.56 -9.27 6.50
C VAL A 313 -12.93 -9.17 5.82
N ALA A 314 -13.30 -7.96 5.38
CA ALA A 314 -14.55 -7.72 4.65
C ALA A 314 -14.62 -8.55 3.37
N THR A 315 -13.54 -8.61 2.58
CA THR A 315 -13.48 -9.35 1.32
C THR A 315 -13.83 -10.83 1.51
N VAL A 316 -13.27 -11.49 2.52
CA VAL A 316 -13.55 -12.90 2.83
C VAL A 316 -15.02 -13.09 3.23
N GLY A 317 -15.54 -12.22 4.10
CA GLY A 317 -16.92 -12.25 4.55
C GLY A 317 -17.91 -12.03 3.39
N LEU A 318 -17.66 -11.02 2.55
CA LEU A 318 -18.48 -10.69 1.39
C LEU A 318 -18.48 -11.81 0.35
N ALA A 319 -17.31 -12.39 0.04
CA ALA A 319 -17.21 -13.49 -0.91
C ALA A 319 -17.99 -14.73 -0.46
N ARG A 320 -17.90 -15.09 0.84
CA ARG A 320 -18.66 -16.22 1.42
C ARG A 320 -20.16 -15.99 1.33
N ARG A 321 -20.66 -14.80 1.67
CA ARG A 321 -22.07 -14.46 1.62
C ARG A 321 -22.60 -14.41 0.17
N ALA A 322 -21.81 -13.84 -0.73
CA ALA A 322 -22.16 -13.81 -2.15
C ALA A 322 -22.27 -15.22 -2.74
N ALA A 323 -21.31 -16.12 -2.43
CA ALA A 323 -21.33 -17.51 -2.88
C ALA A 323 -22.55 -18.29 -2.33
N ALA A 324 -23.04 -17.95 -1.12
CA ALA A 324 -24.22 -18.53 -0.52
C ALA A 324 -25.54 -17.90 -1.02
N GLY A 325 -25.50 -16.87 -1.87
CA GLY A 325 -26.69 -16.13 -2.30
C GLY A 325 -27.34 -15.30 -1.18
N ASP A 326 -26.65 -15.14 -0.04
CA ASP A 326 -27.15 -14.43 1.15
C ASP A 326 -26.96 -12.92 1.00
N THR A 327 -27.90 -12.28 0.32
CA THR A 327 -27.88 -10.81 0.09
C THR A 327 -28.05 -10.01 1.40
N ALA A 328 -28.84 -10.52 2.34
CA ALA A 328 -29.05 -9.85 3.64
C ALA A 328 -27.77 -9.89 4.48
N GLY A 329 -27.11 -11.05 4.55
CA GLY A 329 -25.81 -11.20 5.23
C GLY A 329 -24.70 -10.42 4.55
N LEU A 330 -24.70 -10.32 3.20
CA LEU A 330 -23.75 -9.49 2.46
C LEU A 330 -23.93 -8.01 2.83
N LYS A 331 -25.15 -7.51 2.86
CA LYS A 331 -25.48 -6.14 3.28
C LYS A 331 -25.04 -5.88 4.73
N GLY A 332 -25.35 -6.78 5.64
CA GLY A 332 -24.91 -6.67 7.05
C GLY A 332 -23.39 -6.65 7.20
N THR A 333 -22.68 -7.54 6.49
CA THR A 333 -21.20 -7.57 6.49
C THR A 333 -20.62 -6.25 5.97
N LEU A 334 -21.18 -5.72 4.89
CA LEU A 334 -20.76 -4.43 4.31
C LEU A 334 -21.00 -3.27 5.29
N GLN A 335 -22.18 -3.20 5.92
CA GLN A 335 -22.53 -2.17 6.90
C GLN A 335 -21.57 -2.18 8.10
N HIS A 336 -21.35 -3.35 8.72
CA HIS A 336 -20.40 -3.49 9.84
C HIS A 336 -18.97 -3.10 9.45
N SER A 337 -18.52 -3.52 8.25
CA SER A 337 -17.18 -3.17 7.78
C SER A 337 -17.02 -1.67 7.56
N LEU A 338 -18.03 -1.00 7.00
CA LEU A 338 -18.01 0.45 6.78
C LEU A 338 -18.08 1.22 8.10
N CYS A 339 -18.90 0.79 9.08
CA CYS A 339 -18.94 1.41 10.41
C CYS A 339 -17.61 1.25 11.15
N ASN A 340 -17.03 0.04 11.16
CA ASN A 340 -15.71 -0.19 11.77
C ASN A 340 -14.61 0.63 11.10
N LEU A 341 -14.66 0.74 9.77
CA LEU A 341 -13.72 1.54 9.03
C LEU A 341 -13.86 3.03 9.34
N ALA A 342 -15.08 3.56 9.35
CA ALA A 342 -15.37 4.94 9.72
C ALA A 342 -14.91 5.25 11.16
N PHE A 343 -15.18 4.33 12.10
CA PHE A 343 -14.74 4.44 13.49
C PHE A 343 -13.22 4.64 13.63
N LEU A 344 -12.42 4.04 12.75
CA LEU A 344 -10.96 4.17 12.76
C LEU A 344 -10.47 5.34 11.89
N THR A 345 -11.08 5.57 10.74
CA THR A 345 -10.58 6.56 9.77
C THR A 345 -11.05 7.98 10.03
N VAL A 346 -12.24 8.19 10.60
CA VAL A 346 -12.74 9.54 10.89
C VAL A 346 -11.86 10.28 11.90
N PRO A 347 -11.53 9.71 13.09
CA PRO A 347 -10.61 10.37 14.01
C PRO A 347 -9.20 10.52 13.44
N ALA A 348 -8.71 9.54 12.66
CA ALA A 348 -7.41 9.63 12.00
C ALA A 348 -7.39 10.76 10.96
N THR A 349 -8.47 10.94 10.20
CA THR A 349 -8.63 12.08 9.27
C THR A 349 -8.55 13.40 10.02
N LEU A 350 -9.33 13.53 11.08
CA LEU A 350 -9.35 14.76 11.87
C LEU A 350 -7.99 15.05 12.49
N GLY A 351 -7.29 14.03 12.99
CA GLY A 351 -5.91 14.13 13.47
C GLY A 351 -4.94 14.63 12.41
N LEU A 352 -5.00 14.09 11.18
CA LEU A 352 -4.17 14.55 10.06
C LEU A 352 -4.49 15.97 9.61
N LEU A 353 -5.75 16.40 9.70
CA LEU A 353 -6.16 17.77 9.35
C LEU A 353 -5.75 18.80 10.40
N LEU A 354 -5.77 18.42 11.69
CA LEU A 354 -5.46 19.32 12.80
C LEU A 354 -3.96 19.35 13.16
N LEU A 355 -3.24 18.26 12.91
CA LEU A 355 -1.83 18.10 13.30
C LEU A 355 -0.88 17.86 12.11
N PRO A 356 -1.09 18.44 10.92
CA PRO A 356 -0.23 18.11 9.78
C PRO A 356 1.22 18.55 10.03
N VAL A 357 1.44 19.74 10.59
CA VAL A 357 2.77 20.28 10.91
C VAL A 357 3.47 19.47 12.01
N PRO A 358 2.88 19.22 13.20
CA PRO A 358 3.50 18.40 14.24
C PRO A 358 3.87 17.00 13.76
N ILE A 359 3.02 16.37 12.94
CA ILE A 359 3.29 15.00 12.41
C ILE A 359 4.46 15.02 11.43
N VAL A 360 4.49 15.95 10.47
CA VAL A 360 5.58 16.05 9.50
C VAL A 360 6.88 16.42 10.20
N ARG A 361 6.84 17.37 11.13
CA ARG A 361 7.99 17.78 11.95
C ARG A 361 8.57 16.60 12.71
N LEU A 362 7.72 15.84 13.40
CA LEU A 362 8.13 14.66 14.15
C LEU A 362 8.85 13.63 13.28
N LEU A 363 8.36 13.41 12.06
CA LEU A 363 8.89 12.36 11.20
C LEU A 363 10.11 12.81 10.41
N PHE A 364 10.10 14.00 9.84
CA PHE A 364 11.06 14.39 8.81
C PHE A 364 11.96 15.58 9.17
N GLU A 365 11.55 16.53 10.02
CA GLU A 365 12.29 17.78 10.29
C GLU A 365 13.58 17.52 11.03
N ARG A 366 14.58 16.99 10.30
CA ARG A 366 15.93 16.68 10.81
C ARG A 366 16.97 16.81 9.71
N GLY A 367 18.18 17.22 10.09
CA GLY A 367 19.30 17.35 9.16
C GLY A 367 19.02 18.41 8.09
N ARG A 368 18.90 17.98 6.83
CA ARG A 368 18.63 18.89 5.70
C ARG A 368 17.16 19.18 5.44
N PHE A 369 16.27 18.46 6.09
CA PHE A 369 14.85 18.73 6.02
C PHE A 369 14.49 19.87 6.98
N ARG A 370 14.17 21.03 6.43
CA ARG A 370 14.00 22.33 7.13
C ARG A 370 12.55 22.58 7.52
N PRO A 371 12.27 23.60 8.39
CA PRO A 371 10.90 24.02 8.71
C PRO A 371 10.05 24.42 7.49
N GLU A 372 10.66 25.03 6.46
CA GLU A 372 9.99 25.37 5.20
C GLU A 372 9.52 24.10 4.47
N ASP A 373 10.34 23.04 4.47
CA ASP A 373 10.03 21.73 3.90
C ASP A 373 8.86 21.08 4.68
N THR A 374 8.85 21.26 6.00
CA THR A 374 7.76 20.83 6.89
C THR A 374 6.46 21.51 6.51
N ALA A 375 6.45 22.83 6.30
CA ALA A 375 5.24 23.58 5.95
C ALA A 375 4.66 23.10 4.60
N MET A 376 5.49 22.94 3.58
CA MET A 376 5.07 22.46 2.26
C MET A 376 4.50 21.04 2.32
N THR A 377 5.20 20.13 2.98
CA THR A 377 4.79 18.73 3.12
C THR A 377 3.52 18.59 3.97
N ALA A 378 3.40 19.39 5.04
CA ALA A 378 2.21 19.41 5.90
C ALA A 378 0.96 19.90 5.16
N LEU A 379 1.11 20.90 4.30
CA LEU A 379 0.00 21.37 3.46
C LEU A 379 -0.46 20.31 2.47
N ALA A 380 0.47 19.60 1.84
CA ALA A 380 0.15 18.46 0.99
C ALA A 380 -0.56 17.34 1.80
N LEU A 381 -0.09 17.04 3.01
CA LEU A 381 -0.68 16.05 3.90
C LEU A 381 -2.10 16.42 4.31
N LEU A 382 -2.36 17.68 4.64
CA LEU A 382 -3.68 18.21 4.96
C LEU A 382 -4.65 17.95 3.80
N LEU A 383 -4.27 18.34 2.58
CA LEU A 383 -5.12 18.21 1.40
C LEU A 383 -5.36 16.74 1.02
N TYR A 384 -4.38 15.87 1.14
CA TYR A 384 -4.55 14.42 1.01
C TYR A 384 -5.42 13.82 2.11
N GLY A 385 -5.32 14.36 3.33
CA GLY A 385 -6.05 13.89 4.51
C GLY A 385 -7.57 13.95 4.34
N ILE A 386 -8.08 14.94 3.59
CA ILE A 386 -9.51 15.07 3.25
C ILE A 386 -10.03 13.79 2.59
N GLY A 387 -9.23 13.15 1.74
CA GLY A 387 -9.60 11.94 1.02
C GLY A 387 -9.46 10.64 1.82
N LEU A 388 -8.87 10.64 3.01
CA LEU A 388 -8.53 9.42 3.78
C LEU A 388 -9.73 8.46 3.98
N PRO A 389 -10.93 8.90 4.40
CA PRO A 389 -12.06 7.98 4.57
C PRO A 389 -12.47 7.33 3.26
N ALA A 390 -12.38 8.06 2.14
CA ALA A 390 -12.71 7.54 0.82
C ALA A 390 -11.67 6.53 0.32
N TYR A 391 -10.37 6.83 0.46
CA TYR A 391 -9.30 5.88 0.11
C TYR A 391 -9.46 4.55 0.85
N ALA A 392 -9.72 4.63 2.15
CA ALA A 392 -9.95 3.45 2.96
C ALA A 392 -11.28 2.77 2.59
N GLY A 393 -12.35 3.54 2.36
CA GLY A 393 -13.68 3.06 1.98
C GLY A 393 -13.67 2.22 0.70
N VAL A 394 -12.94 2.64 -0.33
CA VAL A 394 -12.80 1.89 -1.59
C VAL A 394 -12.22 0.49 -1.35
N LYS A 395 -11.37 0.28 -0.33
CA LYS A 395 -10.82 -1.05 0.03
C LYS A 395 -11.87 -2.03 0.55
N VAL A 396 -13.03 -1.54 0.97
CA VAL A 396 -14.19 -2.36 1.40
C VAL A 396 -15.25 -2.42 0.29
N LEU A 397 -15.51 -1.28 -0.38
CA LEU A 397 -16.58 -1.15 -1.36
C LEU A 397 -16.30 -1.91 -2.67
N ALA A 398 -15.07 -1.82 -3.21
CA ALA A 398 -14.74 -2.47 -4.46
C ALA A 398 -14.79 -4.02 -4.38
N PRO A 399 -14.28 -4.69 -3.32
CA PRO A 399 -14.44 -6.11 -3.13
C PRO A 399 -15.88 -6.61 -3.09
N ALA A 400 -16.82 -5.80 -2.61
CA ALA A 400 -18.24 -6.17 -2.63
C ALA A 400 -18.75 -6.38 -4.07
N PHE A 401 -18.35 -5.54 -5.01
CA PHE A 401 -18.67 -5.72 -6.43
C PHE A 401 -17.99 -6.92 -7.05
N TYR A 402 -16.73 -7.17 -6.70
CA TYR A 402 -16.01 -8.36 -7.19
C TYR A 402 -16.69 -9.65 -6.70
N ALA A 403 -17.10 -9.69 -5.43
CA ALA A 403 -17.85 -10.81 -4.87
C ALA A 403 -19.20 -11.03 -5.58
N MET A 404 -19.85 -9.96 -6.04
CA MET A 404 -21.09 -10.02 -6.80
C MET A 404 -20.89 -10.22 -8.32
N GLY A 405 -19.67 -10.53 -8.79
CA GLY A 405 -19.35 -10.74 -10.20
C GLY A 405 -19.48 -9.50 -11.09
N SER A 406 -19.34 -8.30 -10.53
CA SER A 406 -19.57 -7.02 -11.23
C SER A 406 -18.33 -6.11 -11.27
N PRO A 407 -17.19 -6.53 -11.86
CA PRO A 407 -15.95 -5.76 -11.86
C PRO A 407 -16.03 -4.46 -12.68
N ARG A 408 -17.00 -4.32 -13.58
CA ARG A 408 -17.16 -3.13 -14.42
C ARG A 408 -17.42 -1.85 -13.61
N ILE A 409 -18.16 -1.94 -12.51
CA ILE A 409 -18.51 -0.76 -11.70
C ILE A 409 -17.29 -0.18 -10.98
N PRO A 410 -16.46 -0.97 -10.25
CA PRO A 410 -15.21 -0.46 -9.68
C PRO A 410 -14.24 0.09 -10.73
N PHE A 411 -14.19 -0.52 -11.92
CA PHE A 411 -13.37 -0.02 -13.03
C PHE A 411 -13.83 1.38 -13.46
N LEU A 412 -15.13 1.55 -13.78
CA LEU A 412 -15.69 2.85 -14.17
C LEU A 412 -15.54 3.91 -13.07
N ALA A 413 -15.77 3.55 -11.81
CA ALA A 413 -15.55 4.43 -10.68
C ALA A 413 -14.09 4.90 -10.57
N SER A 414 -13.13 3.99 -10.83
CA SER A 414 -11.71 4.34 -10.83
C SER A 414 -11.33 5.25 -12.00
N VAL A 415 -11.87 5.00 -13.20
CA VAL A 415 -11.67 5.89 -14.36
C VAL A 415 -12.25 7.28 -14.10
N SER A 416 -13.47 7.35 -13.54
CA SER A 416 -14.09 8.62 -13.16
C SER A 416 -13.28 9.37 -12.10
N ALA A 417 -12.66 8.66 -11.16
CA ALA A 417 -11.77 9.25 -10.14
C ALA A 417 -10.53 9.88 -10.78
N VAL A 418 -9.90 9.19 -11.74
CA VAL A 418 -8.74 9.71 -12.48
C VAL A 418 -9.14 10.95 -13.30
N ALA A 419 -10.28 10.90 -13.96
CA ALA A 419 -10.80 12.05 -14.71
C ALA A 419 -11.09 13.24 -13.78
N ALA A 420 -11.74 13.02 -12.63
CA ALA A 420 -11.99 14.07 -11.64
C ALA A 420 -10.69 14.67 -11.07
N ASN A 421 -9.69 13.83 -10.79
CA ASN A 421 -8.37 14.31 -10.38
C ASN A 421 -7.75 15.21 -11.46
N LEU A 422 -7.73 14.76 -12.70
CA LEU A 422 -7.18 15.54 -13.83
C LEU A 422 -7.92 16.86 -14.01
N VAL A 423 -9.26 16.84 -14.02
CA VAL A 423 -10.08 18.05 -14.14
C VAL A 423 -9.80 19.03 -12.99
N THR A 424 -9.70 18.53 -11.75
CA THR A 424 -9.37 19.38 -10.60
C THR A 424 -7.99 20.01 -10.73
N ILE A 425 -6.98 19.25 -11.17
CA ILE A 425 -5.63 19.76 -11.40
C ILE A 425 -5.67 20.84 -12.50
N LEU A 426 -6.26 20.54 -13.67
CA LEU A 426 -6.33 21.48 -14.79
C LEU A 426 -7.05 22.78 -14.42
N ALA A 427 -8.12 22.69 -13.65
CA ALA A 427 -8.91 23.86 -13.24
C ALA A 427 -8.21 24.74 -12.18
N LEU A 428 -7.42 24.12 -11.29
CA LEU A 428 -6.93 24.81 -10.08
C LEU A 428 -5.40 24.97 -10.06
N HIS A 429 -4.64 24.32 -10.92
CA HIS A 429 -3.17 24.35 -10.86
C HIS A 429 -2.61 25.76 -11.10
N SER A 430 -3.22 26.54 -11.98
CA SER A 430 -2.82 27.94 -12.24
C SER A 430 -2.97 28.85 -11.02
N GLN A 431 -3.91 28.54 -10.10
CA GLN A 431 -4.20 29.35 -8.91
C GLN A 431 -3.55 28.78 -7.65
N LEU A 432 -3.51 27.47 -7.52
CA LEU A 432 -3.07 26.78 -6.30
C LEU A 432 -1.69 26.12 -6.43
N GLY A 433 -1.09 26.08 -7.65
CA GLY A 433 0.16 25.37 -7.90
C GLY A 433 0.07 23.89 -7.49
N PHE A 434 1.12 23.35 -6.88
CA PHE A 434 1.19 21.95 -6.46
C PHE A 434 0.04 21.50 -5.53
N ARG A 435 -0.62 22.43 -4.82
CA ARG A 435 -1.75 22.14 -3.90
C ARG A 435 -2.96 21.53 -4.65
N ALA A 436 -3.12 21.85 -5.93
CA ALA A 436 -4.18 21.28 -6.76
C ALA A 436 -4.05 19.75 -6.90
N ILE A 437 -2.84 19.20 -6.80
CA ILE A 437 -2.57 17.77 -7.00
C ILE A 437 -3.11 16.91 -5.83
N PRO A 438 -2.75 17.16 -4.55
CA PRO A 438 -3.31 16.40 -3.44
C PRO A 438 -4.82 16.65 -3.28
N LEU A 439 -5.30 17.86 -3.58
CA LEU A 439 -6.73 18.17 -3.59
C LEU A 439 -7.46 17.36 -4.67
N GLY A 440 -6.96 17.35 -5.90
CA GLY A 440 -7.54 16.57 -7.01
C GLY A 440 -7.57 15.08 -6.71
N THR A 441 -6.50 14.54 -6.11
CA THR A 441 -6.45 13.14 -5.69
C THR A 441 -7.51 12.84 -4.62
N SER A 442 -7.73 13.74 -3.67
CA SER A 442 -8.80 13.62 -2.65
C SER A 442 -10.19 13.70 -3.26
N VAL A 443 -10.44 14.66 -4.16
CA VAL A 443 -11.70 14.78 -4.90
C VAL A 443 -11.98 13.52 -5.72
N GLY A 444 -10.99 13.02 -6.45
CA GLY A 444 -11.10 11.77 -7.21
C GLY A 444 -11.44 10.57 -6.33
N SER A 445 -10.81 10.42 -5.15
CA SER A 445 -11.11 9.31 -4.24
C SER A 445 -12.50 9.43 -3.62
N LEU A 446 -12.95 10.65 -3.28
CA LEU A 446 -14.31 10.89 -2.81
C LEU A 446 -15.35 10.54 -3.87
N LEU A 447 -15.14 10.97 -5.12
CA LEU A 447 -16.02 10.61 -6.23
C LEU A 447 -16.09 9.09 -6.44
N ASN A 448 -14.94 8.40 -6.40
CA ASN A 448 -14.88 6.93 -6.48
C ASN A 448 -15.74 6.27 -5.40
N ALA A 449 -15.54 6.66 -4.14
CA ALA A 449 -16.30 6.11 -3.02
C ALA A 449 -17.79 6.40 -3.15
N VAL A 450 -18.18 7.62 -3.56
CA VAL A 450 -19.60 8.00 -3.79
C VAL A 450 -20.23 7.16 -4.89
N ILE A 451 -19.56 7.01 -6.04
CA ILE A 451 -20.07 6.16 -7.15
C ILE A 451 -20.29 4.73 -6.67
N LEU A 452 -19.31 4.15 -5.97
CA LEU A 452 -19.44 2.79 -5.43
C LEU A 452 -20.57 2.68 -4.41
N LEU A 453 -20.71 3.64 -3.49
CA LEU A 453 -21.80 3.66 -2.50
C LEU A 453 -23.18 3.77 -3.16
N LEU A 454 -23.35 4.67 -4.12
CA LEU A 454 -24.61 4.84 -4.84
C LEU A 454 -24.97 3.60 -5.65
N ALA A 455 -24.00 3.00 -6.34
CA ALA A 455 -24.21 1.77 -7.10
C ALA A 455 -24.56 0.57 -6.19
N LEU A 456 -23.92 0.45 -5.01
CA LEU A 456 -24.29 -0.56 -4.01
C LEU A 456 -25.68 -0.31 -3.43
N LYS A 457 -26.01 0.97 -3.12
CA LYS A 457 -27.35 1.35 -2.63
C LYS A 457 -28.42 0.94 -3.62
N ALA A 458 -28.22 1.18 -4.92
CA ALA A 458 -29.15 0.80 -5.98
C ALA A 458 -29.32 -0.72 -6.08
N ARG A 459 -28.23 -1.50 -5.95
CA ARG A 459 -28.26 -2.96 -6.09
C ARG A 459 -28.82 -3.71 -4.87
N LEU A 460 -28.56 -3.19 -3.66
CA LEU A 460 -28.90 -3.85 -2.40
C LEU A 460 -30.18 -3.29 -1.76
N GLY A 461 -30.89 -2.40 -2.44
CA GLY A 461 -32.10 -1.77 -1.90
C GLY A 461 -31.83 -0.88 -0.68
N GLY A 462 -30.62 -0.27 -0.61
CA GLY A 462 -30.16 0.54 0.51
C GLY A 462 -29.02 -0.12 1.30
N ILE A 463 -28.02 0.67 1.73
CA ILE A 463 -26.84 0.16 2.47
C ILE A 463 -26.89 0.55 3.95
N GLY A 464 -27.72 1.50 4.35
CA GLY A 464 -27.80 2.00 5.71
C GLY A 464 -29.20 1.86 6.29
N ASP A 465 -29.23 1.48 7.55
CA ASP A 465 -30.41 1.58 8.39
C ASP A 465 -30.20 2.66 9.48
N ARG A 466 -31.22 2.86 10.32
CA ARG A 466 -31.10 3.82 11.44
C ARG A 466 -29.96 3.49 12.39
N SER A 467 -29.57 2.21 12.50
CA SER A 467 -28.47 1.78 13.39
C SER A 467 -27.12 2.21 12.82
N THR A 468 -26.91 2.03 11.52
CA THR A 468 -25.71 2.50 10.79
C THR A 468 -25.55 4.01 10.90
N LEU A 469 -26.63 4.78 10.66
CA LEU A 469 -26.59 6.23 10.76
C LEU A 469 -26.27 6.68 12.21
N ARG A 470 -26.86 6.04 13.21
CA ARG A 470 -26.55 6.31 14.63
C ARG A 470 -25.09 6.00 14.97
N SER A 471 -24.55 4.90 14.47
CA SER A 471 -23.12 4.55 14.68
C SER A 471 -22.22 5.61 14.06
N LEU A 472 -22.44 6.00 12.81
CA LEU A 472 -21.67 7.05 12.15
C LEU A 472 -21.81 8.41 12.85
N ALA A 473 -22.99 8.78 13.31
CA ALA A 473 -23.23 10.01 14.07
C ALA A 473 -22.46 10.00 15.40
N LYS A 474 -22.44 8.87 16.14
CA LYS A 474 -21.65 8.74 17.37
C LYS A 474 -20.15 8.83 17.10
N THR A 475 -19.67 8.21 16.03
CA THR A 475 -18.28 8.31 15.58
C THR A 475 -17.89 9.75 15.26
N ALA A 476 -18.74 10.46 14.50
CA ALA A 476 -18.52 11.87 14.17
C ALA A 476 -18.55 12.77 15.42
N ALA A 477 -19.52 12.58 16.32
CA ALA A 477 -19.62 13.32 17.57
C ALA A 477 -18.39 13.10 18.47
N ALA A 478 -17.94 11.85 18.66
CA ALA A 478 -16.74 11.54 19.42
C ALA A 478 -15.48 12.18 18.80
N ALA A 479 -15.37 12.17 17.47
CA ALA A 479 -14.26 12.80 16.76
C ALA A 479 -14.29 14.33 16.88
N LEU A 480 -15.47 14.95 16.84
CA LEU A 480 -15.63 16.39 17.08
C LEU A 480 -15.27 16.78 18.51
N LEU A 481 -15.60 15.96 19.52
CA LEU A 481 -15.18 16.18 20.90
C LEU A 481 -13.66 16.05 21.09
N MET A 482 -13.00 15.21 20.29
CA MET A 482 -11.55 15.07 20.29
C MET A 482 -10.86 16.34 19.76
N ALA A 483 -11.44 17.03 18.77
CA ALA A 483 -10.79 18.11 18.03
C ALA A 483 -10.24 19.24 18.92
N PRO A 484 -10.99 19.85 19.84
CA PRO A 484 -10.48 20.93 20.70
C PRO A 484 -9.34 20.46 21.61
N ILE A 485 -9.39 19.22 22.11
CA ILE A 485 -8.34 18.67 22.97
C ILE A 485 -7.04 18.47 22.18
N VAL A 486 -7.14 17.99 20.94
CA VAL A 486 -6.00 17.86 20.04
C VAL A 486 -5.33 19.22 19.78
N VAL A 487 -6.12 20.24 19.47
CA VAL A 487 -5.61 21.60 19.20
C VAL A 487 -5.01 22.23 20.47
N LEU A 488 -5.73 22.18 21.58
CA LEU A 488 -5.26 22.75 22.85
C LEU A 488 -4.00 22.05 23.36
N SER A 489 -3.95 20.73 23.30
CA SER A 489 -2.76 19.96 23.70
C SER A 489 -1.57 20.22 22.77
N ALA A 490 -1.78 20.40 21.46
CA ALA A 490 -0.71 20.75 20.54
C ALA A 490 -0.10 22.11 20.88
N HIS A 491 -0.92 23.17 21.00
CA HIS A 491 -0.44 24.50 21.36
C HIS A 491 0.16 24.56 22.77
N GLY A 492 -0.47 23.90 23.75
CA GLY A 492 0.02 23.87 25.12
C GLY A 492 1.38 23.19 25.25
N LEU A 493 1.55 22.04 24.59
CA LEU A 493 2.83 21.33 24.58
C LEU A 493 3.91 22.07 23.79
N GLU A 494 3.57 22.69 22.66
CA GLU A 494 4.52 23.54 21.92
C GLU A 494 4.97 24.75 22.74
N ALA A 495 4.07 25.39 23.46
CA ALA A 495 4.39 26.52 24.34
C ALA A 495 5.26 26.08 25.54
N TRP A 496 5.05 24.89 26.09
CA TRP A 496 5.76 24.39 27.27
C TRP A 496 7.14 23.82 26.96
N VAL A 497 7.27 22.97 25.93
CA VAL A 497 8.52 22.22 25.64
C VAL A 497 9.28 22.83 24.46
N GLY A 498 8.62 23.70 23.68
CA GLY A 498 9.13 24.19 22.40
C GLY A 498 9.01 23.15 21.30
N VAL A 499 9.69 23.39 20.16
CA VAL A 499 9.59 22.55 18.95
C VAL A 499 10.94 22.00 18.47
N ARG A 500 12.05 22.41 19.11
CA ARG A 500 13.42 22.04 18.70
C ARG A 500 13.94 20.86 19.51
N GLY A 501 14.60 19.95 18.80
CA GLY A 501 15.19 18.73 19.39
C GLY A 501 14.23 17.55 19.41
N LEU A 502 14.79 16.35 19.48
CA LEU A 502 14.03 15.09 19.37
C LEU A 502 12.95 14.93 20.46
N TYR A 503 13.30 15.29 21.71
CA TYR A 503 12.37 15.23 22.83
C TYR A 503 11.14 16.12 22.62
N ALA A 504 11.38 17.39 22.27
CA ALA A 504 10.30 18.33 21.98
C ALA A 504 9.41 17.86 20.82
N GLN A 505 10.01 17.39 19.74
CA GLN A 505 9.26 16.84 18.58
C GLN A 505 8.45 15.58 18.93
N LEU A 506 8.98 14.70 19.80
CA LEU A 506 8.23 13.53 20.27
C LEU A 506 7.03 13.94 21.12
N VAL A 507 7.24 14.87 22.07
CA VAL A 507 6.17 15.35 22.95
C VAL A 507 5.10 16.10 22.17
N THR A 508 5.49 17.05 21.32
CA THR A 508 4.55 17.87 20.53
C THR A 508 3.90 17.14 19.36
N GLY A 509 4.51 16.08 18.85
CA GLY A 509 3.96 15.25 17.79
C GLY A 509 3.08 14.11 18.30
N LEU A 510 3.55 13.32 19.29
CA LEU A 510 2.79 12.17 19.82
C LEU A 510 1.81 12.56 20.92
N GLY A 511 2.12 13.55 21.75
CA GLY A 511 1.28 13.98 22.86
C GLY A 511 -0.16 14.31 22.45
N PRO A 512 -0.37 15.21 21.48
CA PRO A 512 -1.71 15.53 20.98
C PRO A 512 -2.43 14.34 20.33
N VAL A 513 -1.71 13.46 19.64
CA VAL A 513 -2.27 12.23 19.03
C VAL A 513 -2.77 11.29 20.12
N LEU A 514 -1.98 11.08 21.17
CA LEU A 514 -2.36 10.22 22.31
C LEU A 514 -3.51 10.82 23.12
N ALA A 515 -3.45 12.10 23.42
CA ALA A 515 -4.52 12.81 24.12
C ALA A 515 -5.84 12.74 23.33
N GLY A 516 -5.77 13.05 22.04
CA GLY A 516 -6.92 12.95 21.15
C GLY A 516 -7.48 11.53 21.06
N GLY A 517 -6.61 10.53 20.92
CA GLY A 517 -7.00 9.12 20.86
C GLY A 517 -7.71 8.65 22.14
N LEU A 518 -7.23 9.07 23.32
CA LEU A 518 -7.86 8.78 24.61
C LEU A 518 -9.24 9.44 24.73
N VAL A 519 -9.33 10.74 24.38
CA VAL A 519 -10.61 11.46 24.41
C VAL A 519 -11.60 10.85 23.43
N TYR A 520 -11.16 10.53 22.21
CA TYR A 520 -12.01 9.85 21.23
C TYR A 520 -12.55 8.51 21.74
N ALA A 521 -11.67 7.65 22.27
CA ALA A 521 -12.06 6.35 22.79
C ALA A 521 -13.05 6.49 23.97
N SER A 522 -12.77 7.39 24.91
CA SER A 522 -13.65 7.65 26.06
C SER A 522 -15.00 8.23 25.62
N ALA A 523 -15.02 9.20 24.72
CA ALA A 523 -16.24 9.80 24.17
C ALA A 523 -17.07 8.76 23.40
N ALA A 524 -16.44 7.94 22.58
CA ALA A 524 -17.12 6.88 21.83
C ALA A 524 -17.75 5.83 22.75
N LEU A 525 -17.06 5.46 23.84
CA LEU A 525 -17.61 4.54 24.88
C LEU A 525 -18.78 5.18 25.61
N ALA A 526 -18.66 6.46 26.04
CA ALA A 526 -19.70 7.21 26.72
C ALA A 526 -20.96 7.38 25.86
N LEU A 527 -20.78 7.64 24.55
CA LEU A 527 -21.87 7.71 23.57
C LEU A 527 -22.45 6.32 23.24
N GLY A 528 -21.87 5.25 23.77
CA GLY A 528 -22.33 3.90 23.57
C GLY A 528 -22.16 3.40 22.13
N SER A 529 -21.01 3.74 21.49
CA SER A 529 -20.66 3.21 20.16
C SER A 529 -20.51 1.68 20.24
N PRO A 530 -21.15 0.92 19.35
CA PRO A 530 -21.00 -0.54 19.29
C PRO A 530 -19.56 -0.94 18.93
N GLU A 531 -18.88 -0.19 18.08
CA GLU A 531 -17.51 -0.43 17.64
C GLU A 531 -16.53 -0.24 18.81
N ALA A 532 -16.70 0.82 19.61
CA ALA A 532 -15.88 1.08 20.80
C ALA A 532 -16.03 -0.04 21.83
N ARG A 533 -17.28 -0.49 22.09
CA ARG A 533 -17.55 -1.61 23.02
C ARG A 533 -16.96 -2.93 22.54
N ALA A 534 -17.07 -3.22 21.24
CA ALA A 534 -16.48 -4.43 20.65
C ALA A 534 -14.95 -4.42 20.78
N LEU A 535 -14.32 -3.28 20.56
CA LEU A 535 -12.87 -3.12 20.68
C LEU A 535 -12.43 -3.27 22.15
N ALA A 536 -13.09 -2.60 23.09
CA ALA A 536 -12.82 -2.71 24.52
C ALA A 536 -13.00 -4.15 25.04
N GLY A 537 -14.08 -4.82 24.62
CA GLY A 537 -14.31 -6.23 24.97
C GLY A 537 -13.26 -7.19 24.42
N SER A 538 -12.69 -6.91 23.24
CA SER A 538 -11.62 -7.73 22.67
C SER A 538 -10.28 -7.54 23.39
N VAL A 539 -10.00 -6.35 23.90
CA VAL A 539 -8.80 -6.04 24.71
C VAL A 539 -8.93 -6.68 26.10
N LEU A 540 -10.06 -6.51 26.78
CA LEU A 540 -10.29 -7.06 28.11
C LEU A 540 -10.28 -8.60 28.15
N ARG A 541 -10.71 -9.27 27.08
CA ARG A 541 -10.66 -10.74 26.99
C ARG A 541 -9.27 -11.32 26.74
N ARG A 542 -8.29 -10.51 26.38
CA ARG A 542 -6.89 -10.93 26.14
C ARG A 542 -5.98 -10.76 27.36
N TRP A 543 -6.47 -10.10 28.42
CA TRP A 543 -5.78 -10.02 29.72
C TRP A 543 -6.52 -10.96 30.67
N PRO A 544 -5.87 -12.08 31.11
CA PRO A 544 -6.41 -12.97 32.10
C PRO A 544 -6.53 -12.31 33.46
#